data_363d6ff057e611f5082a3065f7351a27
#
_entry.id   363d6ff057e611f5082a3065f7351a27
#
_cell.length_a   1.000
_cell.length_b   1.000
_cell.length_c   1.000
_cell.angle_alpha   90.00
_cell.angle_beta   90.00
_cell.angle_gamma   90.00
#
_symmetry.space_group_name_H-M   'P 1'
#
loop_
_entity.id
_entity.type
_entity.pdbx_description
1 polymer ?
#
loop_
_entity_poly.entity_id
_entity_poly.type
_entity_poly.pdbx_seq_one_letter_code
_entity_poly.pdbx_strand_id
1 'polypeptide(L)'
;MRLNKAVAIRLIFSGIWLVLFIGCQEVMVNVGNVGTRENPLEKTGVLENSEIWSGVIRVTGDVTVPEGLSLTIRPGAIIGFDPVTGNHQLAIFGSLYAEGEQERMIRFGSLGTVADPPAAGDWAGIYIKSTSHNSRVVHCHIQDAATAVICDSDTAQLEYCLITDSKSAILCHSSPLITQNDINKNGTAIKCVGSVTPKIIQNTIQANEFGIICDDGARPKIERNELTNNYQHAIVCYSSAQPEILTNNITRNGGWAVYSGGRLRGNFILGNNKSDVIERGTGRDSEQFHGVDEVLEPRSNRVSDAGVQREYNP
;
A
#
# COMPACT_ATOMS: atom_id res chain seq x y z
N MET A 1 2.63 56.29 -16.16
CA MET A 1 3.79 56.01 -15.29
C MET A 1 3.69 54.52 -14.88
N ARG A 2 4.42 53.62 -15.58
CA ARG A 2 4.42 52.16 -15.29
C ARG A 2 5.55 51.89 -14.32
N LEU A 3 5.23 51.55 -13.07
CA LEU A 3 6.22 51.03 -12.12
C LEU A 3 6.61 49.63 -12.55
N ASN A 4 7.87 49.44 -12.94
CA ASN A 4 8.51 48.14 -13.05
C ASN A 4 8.63 47.53 -11.63
N LYS A 5 7.94 46.45 -11.37
CA LYS A 5 8.12 45.69 -10.14
C LYS A 5 9.47 44.93 -10.24
N ALA A 6 10.47 45.42 -9.54
CA ALA A 6 11.74 44.74 -9.40
C ALA A 6 11.57 43.54 -8.44
N VAL A 7 11.98 42.36 -8.88
CA VAL A 7 12.13 41.19 -8.04
C VAL A 7 13.57 41.16 -7.52
N ALA A 8 13.76 41.30 -6.23
CA ALA A 8 15.09 41.18 -5.63
C ALA A 8 15.21 39.79 -4.96
N ILE A 9 16.21 39.02 -5.37
CA ILE A 9 16.54 37.72 -4.80
C ILE A 9 17.76 37.92 -3.88
N ARG A 10 17.62 37.57 -2.60
CA ARG A 10 18.73 37.56 -1.64
C ARG A 10 18.92 36.13 -1.11
N LEU A 11 20.07 35.53 -1.42
CA LEU A 11 20.47 34.22 -0.91
C LEU A 11 21.22 34.41 0.40
N ILE A 12 20.76 33.82 1.47
CA ILE A 12 21.45 33.77 2.77
C ILE A 12 21.87 32.32 3.00
N PHE A 13 23.16 32.08 3.12
CA PHE A 13 23.77 30.78 3.37
C PHE A 13 23.62 30.38 4.84
N SER A 14 22.62 29.56 5.14
CA SER A 14 22.46 28.53 6.19
C SER A 14 20.97 28.11 6.32
N GLY A 15 20.42 27.64 5.23
CA GLY A 15 19.01 27.39 4.98
C GLY A 15 18.58 28.30 3.85
N ILE A 16 18.27 27.72 2.67
CA ILE A 16 17.93 28.52 1.48
C ILE A 16 16.55 29.13 1.70
N TRP A 17 16.53 30.44 2.03
CA TRP A 17 15.31 31.24 2.07
C TRP A 17 15.17 31.99 0.75
N LEU A 18 14.11 31.73 0.02
CA LEU A 18 13.73 32.53 -1.14
C LEU A 18 12.77 33.62 -0.69
N VAL A 19 13.22 34.87 -0.69
CA VAL A 19 12.37 36.04 -0.39
C VAL A 19 11.76 36.52 -1.71
N LEU A 20 10.46 36.30 -1.89
CA LEU A 20 9.69 36.82 -3.01
C LEU A 20 8.93 38.07 -2.57
N PHE A 21 9.22 39.22 -3.19
CA PHE A 21 8.43 40.42 -3.01
C PHE A 21 7.23 40.44 -3.96
N ILE A 22 6.03 40.14 -3.44
CA ILE A 22 4.77 40.29 -4.17
C ILE A 22 3.97 41.43 -3.52
N GLY A 23 4.11 42.62 -4.06
CA GLY A 23 3.55 43.82 -3.43
C GLY A 23 4.36 44.22 -2.18
N CYS A 24 3.83 44.98 -1.26
CA CYS A 24 4.54 45.43 -0.04
C CYS A 24 4.58 44.37 1.10
N GLN A 25 4.48 43.07 0.82
CA GLN A 25 4.62 42.01 1.82
C GLN A 25 5.79 41.11 1.46
N GLU A 26 6.66 40.85 2.47
CA GLU A 26 7.70 39.82 2.39
C GLU A 26 7.04 38.47 2.60
N VAL A 27 7.07 37.61 1.58
CA VAL A 27 6.71 36.21 1.72
C VAL A 27 8.00 35.43 1.82
N MET A 28 8.36 35.00 3.02
CA MET A 28 9.48 34.07 3.22
C MET A 28 9.03 32.66 2.87
N VAL A 29 9.51 32.15 1.74
CA VAL A 29 9.33 30.73 1.39
C VAL A 29 10.57 30.00 1.88
N ASN A 30 10.38 29.13 2.88
CA ASN A 30 11.43 28.20 3.29
C ASN A 30 11.56 27.15 2.18
N VAL A 31 12.55 27.33 1.31
CA VAL A 31 12.97 26.25 0.41
C VAL A 31 13.81 25.32 1.26
N GLY A 32 13.14 24.35 1.93
CA GLY A 32 13.78 23.38 2.80
C GLY A 32 15.02 22.75 2.15
N ASN A 33 16.00 22.38 2.94
CA ASN A 33 17.19 21.69 2.46
C ASN A 33 16.78 20.52 1.58
N VAL A 34 17.31 20.46 0.35
CA VAL A 34 17.07 19.35 -0.58
C VAL A 34 18.24 18.39 -0.46
N GLY A 35 18.00 17.18 0.02
CA GLY A 35 19.04 16.14 0.06
C GLY A 35 19.44 15.69 -1.35
N THR A 36 20.73 15.41 -1.54
CA THR A 36 21.27 14.80 -2.76
C THR A 36 21.77 13.40 -2.48
N ARG A 37 22.14 12.64 -3.52
CA ARG A 37 22.71 11.30 -3.33
C ARG A 37 24.04 11.32 -2.61
N GLU A 38 24.86 12.35 -2.83
CA GLU A 38 26.15 12.54 -2.15
C GLU A 38 25.99 13.08 -0.72
N ASN A 39 24.95 13.88 -0.51
CA ASN A 39 24.62 14.50 0.78
C ASN A 39 23.13 14.33 1.10
N PRO A 40 22.66 13.15 1.50
CA PRO A 40 21.27 12.95 1.90
C PRO A 40 20.97 13.73 3.19
N LEU A 41 19.75 14.20 3.34
CA LEU A 41 19.29 14.74 4.63
C LEU A 41 19.02 13.59 5.59
N GLU A 42 19.74 13.57 6.70
CA GLU A 42 19.50 12.59 7.75
C GLU A 42 18.26 12.94 8.58
N LYS A 43 17.44 11.93 8.87
CA LYS A 43 16.22 12.06 9.67
C LYS A 43 16.13 10.94 10.71
N THR A 44 15.78 11.33 11.92
CA THR A 44 15.53 10.45 13.06
C THR A 44 14.75 11.21 14.14
N GLY A 45 14.06 10.50 15.01
CA GLY A 45 13.39 11.04 16.19
C GLY A 45 12.01 11.62 15.91
N VAL A 46 11.54 12.46 16.82
CA VAL A 46 10.20 13.07 16.79
C VAL A 46 10.26 14.42 16.11
N LEU A 47 9.38 14.68 15.14
CA LEU A 47 9.31 15.98 14.49
C LEU A 47 8.80 17.04 15.48
N GLU A 48 9.49 18.17 15.56
CA GLU A 48 9.08 19.31 16.39
C GLU A 48 8.09 20.23 15.67
N ASN A 49 8.09 20.20 14.34
CA ASN A 49 7.24 21.03 13.48
C ASN A 49 6.79 20.20 12.27
N SER A 50 5.79 20.69 11.56
CA SER A 50 5.45 20.15 10.24
C SER A 50 6.60 20.32 9.27
N GLU A 51 6.93 19.27 8.53
CA GLU A 51 8.08 19.25 7.62
C GLU A 51 7.67 18.98 6.17
N ILE A 52 8.53 19.46 5.26
CA ILE A 52 8.47 19.12 3.84
C ILE A 52 9.77 18.44 3.46
N TRP A 53 9.68 17.19 3.01
CA TRP A 53 10.84 16.43 2.56
C TRP A 53 10.93 16.42 1.04
N SER A 54 12.15 16.59 0.51
CA SER A 54 12.43 16.56 -0.92
C SER A 54 13.85 16.09 -1.20
N GLY A 55 14.08 15.53 -2.39
CA GLY A 55 15.36 14.95 -2.76
C GLY A 55 15.62 13.62 -2.04
N VAL A 56 16.83 13.40 -1.53
CA VAL A 56 17.23 12.16 -0.87
C VAL A 56 17.26 12.33 0.65
N ILE A 57 16.47 11.52 1.33
CA ILE A 57 16.39 11.47 2.79
C ILE A 57 16.95 10.13 3.26
N ARG A 58 17.86 10.15 4.21
CA ARG A 58 18.39 8.97 4.91
C ARG A 58 17.77 8.90 6.30
N VAL A 59 17.01 7.86 6.55
CA VAL A 59 16.42 7.60 7.87
C VAL A 59 17.36 6.68 8.64
N THR A 60 17.91 7.20 9.74
CA THR A 60 18.91 6.53 10.58
C THR A 60 18.37 6.13 11.96
N GLY A 61 17.10 6.32 12.20
CA GLY A 61 16.36 5.96 13.40
C GLY A 61 14.87 6.09 13.16
N ASP A 62 14.05 5.65 14.10
CA ASP A 62 12.60 5.83 14.01
C ASP A 62 12.24 7.31 13.84
N VAL A 63 11.33 7.60 12.92
CA VAL A 63 10.77 8.94 12.75
C VAL A 63 9.31 8.94 13.17
N THR A 64 8.94 9.90 14.01
CA THR A 64 7.57 10.09 14.47
C THR A 64 7.04 11.44 14.02
N VAL A 65 5.86 11.45 13.39
CA VAL A 65 5.09 12.65 13.11
C VAL A 65 3.99 12.75 14.17
N PRO A 66 4.10 13.68 15.16
CA PRO A 66 3.13 13.83 16.24
C PRO A 66 1.75 14.28 15.74
N GLU A 67 0.73 14.09 16.59
CA GLU A 67 -0.60 14.66 16.36
C GLU A 67 -0.53 16.19 16.16
N GLY A 68 -1.36 16.69 15.26
CA GLY A 68 -1.41 18.12 14.90
C GLY A 68 -0.29 18.57 13.97
N LEU A 69 0.74 17.74 13.72
CA LEU A 69 1.78 18.02 12.74
C LEU A 69 1.56 17.23 11.44
N SER A 70 2.21 17.68 10.39
CA SER A 70 2.18 17.02 9.09
C SER A 70 3.56 16.83 8.49
N LEU A 71 3.72 15.71 7.79
CA LEU A 71 4.86 15.44 6.93
C LEU A 71 4.38 15.44 5.47
N THR A 72 4.90 16.37 4.69
CA THR A 72 4.68 16.43 3.24
C THR A 72 5.92 15.95 2.51
N ILE A 73 5.78 14.96 1.63
CA ILE A 73 6.89 14.46 0.82
C ILE A 73 6.64 14.82 -0.64
N ARG A 74 7.62 15.47 -1.25
CA ARG A 74 7.52 15.99 -2.61
C ARG A 74 7.69 14.89 -3.66
N PRO A 75 7.05 15.01 -4.84
CA PRO A 75 7.22 14.07 -5.94
C PRO A 75 8.69 13.85 -6.32
N GLY A 76 9.07 12.58 -6.50
CA GLY A 76 10.43 12.16 -6.85
C GLY A 76 11.41 12.09 -5.67
N ALA A 77 10.97 12.34 -4.43
CA ALA A 77 11.80 12.14 -3.25
C ALA A 77 12.15 10.66 -3.04
N ILE A 78 13.31 10.40 -2.49
CA ILE A 78 13.81 9.07 -2.12
C ILE A 78 13.99 9.04 -0.61
N ILE A 79 13.22 8.22 0.06
CA ILE A 79 13.27 8.00 1.51
C ILE A 79 13.92 6.65 1.75
N GLY A 80 15.19 6.67 2.05
CA GLY A 80 15.99 5.47 2.25
C GLY A 80 16.21 5.19 3.74
N PHE A 81 15.83 4.00 4.17
CA PHE A 81 16.05 3.53 5.54
C PHE A 81 17.39 2.81 5.61
N ASP A 82 18.19 3.15 6.61
CA ASP A 82 19.51 2.56 6.81
C ASP A 82 19.40 1.25 7.60
N PRO A 83 19.59 0.08 6.97
CA PRO A 83 19.45 -1.20 7.64
C PRO A 83 20.58 -1.46 8.65
N VAL A 84 21.72 -0.77 8.52
CA VAL A 84 22.86 -0.93 9.43
C VAL A 84 22.56 -0.37 10.83
N THR A 85 21.74 0.69 10.89
CA THR A 85 21.37 1.32 12.17
C THR A 85 20.17 0.66 12.85
N GLY A 86 19.44 -0.21 12.15
CA GLY A 86 18.34 -0.98 12.71
C GLY A 86 17.10 -1.03 11.80
N ASN A 87 16.07 -1.72 12.30
CA ASN A 87 14.78 -1.86 11.60
C ASN A 87 13.87 -0.68 11.96
N HIS A 88 14.02 0.44 11.25
CA HIS A 88 13.35 1.71 11.55
C HIS A 88 11.98 1.83 10.91
N GLN A 89 11.13 2.67 11.51
CA GLN A 89 9.77 2.96 11.05
C GLN A 89 9.54 4.46 10.83
N LEU A 90 8.52 4.75 10.04
CA LEU A 90 7.92 6.08 9.94
C LEU A 90 6.52 6.03 10.59
N ALA A 91 6.41 6.50 11.84
CA ALA A 91 5.17 6.47 12.62
C ALA A 91 4.40 7.79 12.46
N ILE A 92 3.16 7.73 11.98
CA ILE A 92 2.33 8.88 11.65
C ILE A 92 1.15 8.96 12.64
N PHE A 93 1.24 9.77 13.67
CA PHE A 93 0.14 10.14 14.55
C PHE A 93 -0.60 11.37 14.02
N GLY A 94 0.10 12.28 13.38
CA GLY A 94 -0.43 13.43 12.65
C GLY A 94 -0.85 13.06 11.22
N SER A 95 -0.46 13.85 10.21
CA SER A 95 -0.83 13.59 8.82
C SER A 95 0.39 13.35 7.93
N LEU A 96 0.27 12.39 7.00
CA LEU A 96 1.25 12.13 5.95
C LEU A 96 0.65 12.49 4.57
N TYR A 97 1.33 13.37 3.86
CA TYR A 97 1.04 13.69 2.46
C TYR A 97 2.21 13.26 1.58
N ALA A 98 2.27 11.97 1.25
CA ALA A 98 3.23 11.41 0.31
C ALA A 98 2.55 11.30 -1.05
N GLU A 99 2.47 12.43 -1.76
CA GLU A 99 1.76 12.55 -3.03
C GLU A 99 2.77 12.72 -4.17
N GLY A 100 3.19 11.58 -4.73
CA GLY A 100 4.02 11.51 -5.92
C GLY A 100 3.26 11.81 -7.20
N GLU A 101 3.92 11.65 -8.32
CA GLU A 101 3.36 11.72 -9.67
C GLU A 101 3.76 10.47 -10.44
N GLN A 102 3.01 10.08 -11.45
CA GLN A 102 3.28 8.86 -12.22
C GLN A 102 4.72 8.79 -12.73
N GLU A 103 5.26 9.89 -13.26
CA GLU A 103 6.63 9.98 -13.78
C GLU A 103 7.67 10.32 -12.69
N ARG A 104 7.22 10.71 -11.50
CA ARG A 104 8.05 11.11 -10.35
C ARG A 104 7.52 10.51 -9.06
N MET A 105 7.47 9.19 -9.00
CA MET A 105 7.05 8.48 -7.80
C MET A 105 7.95 8.80 -6.60
N ILE A 106 7.37 8.90 -5.43
CA ILE A 106 8.12 8.92 -4.17
C ILE A 106 8.58 7.48 -3.89
N ARG A 107 9.84 7.29 -3.50
CA ARG A 107 10.40 5.97 -3.22
C ARG A 107 10.69 5.81 -1.74
N PHE A 108 10.20 4.73 -1.16
CA PHE A 108 10.53 4.27 0.19
C PHE A 108 11.18 2.90 0.08
N GLY A 109 12.33 2.71 0.70
CA GLY A 109 13.03 1.42 0.64
C GLY A 109 14.31 1.39 1.46
N SER A 110 14.98 0.26 1.46
CA SER A 110 16.26 0.08 2.12
C SER A 110 17.40 0.79 1.38
N LEU A 111 18.36 1.28 2.15
CA LEU A 111 19.65 1.79 1.66
C LEU A 111 20.72 0.69 1.63
N GLY A 112 20.36 -0.54 1.33
CA GLY A 112 21.32 -1.63 1.18
C GLY A 112 22.53 -1.30 0.29
N THR A 113 23.57 -2.07 0.41
CA THR A 113 24.83 -1.91 -0.33
C THR A 113 24.97 -3.01 -1.38
N VAL A 114 26.01 -2.92 -2.20
CA VAL A 114 26.34 -4.01 -3.15
C VAL A 114 26.72 -5.31 -2.39
N ALA A 115 27.33 -5.19 -1.23
CA ALA A 115 27.72 -6.35 -0.39
C ALA A 115 26.52 -6.89 0.42
N ASP A 116 25.57 -6.04 0.75
CA ASP A 116 24.35 -6.36 1.49
C ASP A 116 23.18 -5.67 0.77
N PRO A 117 22.64 -6.31 -0.29
CA PRO A 117 21.60 -5.70 -1.11
C PRO A 117 20.27 -5.59 -0.35
N PRO A 118 19.41 -4.62 -0.70
CA PRO A 118 18.10 -4.46 -0.09
C PRO A 118 17.31 -5.77 -0.02
N ALA A 119 16.68 -6.03 1.12
CA ALA A 119 15.91 -7.24 1.37
C ALA A 119 14.61 -6.96 2.12
N ALA A 120 13.62 -7.83 1.92
CA ALA A 120 12.35 -7.75 2.61
C ALA A 120 12.51 -7.81 4.14
N GLY A 121 12.16 -6.74 4.82
CA GLY A 121 12.26 -6.60 6.28
C GLY A 121 13.41 -5.75 6.78
N ASP A 122 14.15 -5.10 5.89
CA ASP A 122 15.24 -4.19 6.28
C ASP A 122 14.75 -2.97 7.08
N TRP A 123 13.51 -2.59 6.90
CA TRP A 123 12.86 -1.54 7.68
C TRP A 123 11.43 -1.94 8.04
N ALA A 124 10.88 -1.33 9.11
CA ALA A 124 9.61 -1.76 9.68
C ALA A 124 8.40 -1.41 8.82
N GLY A 125 8.42 -0.22 8.20
CA GLY A 125 7.32 0.26 7.35
C GLY A 125 6.81 1.66 7.74
N ILE A 126 5.76 2.09 7.04
CA ILE A 126 4.99 3.30 7.34
C ILE A 126 3.81 2.88 8.22
N TYR A 127 3.75 3.42 9.42
CA TYR A 127 2.70 3.12 10.37
C TYR A 127 1.73 4.30 10.53
N ILE A 128 0.57 4.25 9.90
CA ILE A 128 -0.47 5.28 9.97
C ILE A 128 -1.38 4.98 11.15
N LYS A 129 -1.21 5.73 12.24
CA LYS A 129 -1.90 5.53 13.51
C LYS A 129 -3.36 5.95 13.49
N SER A 130 -4.15 5.51 14.46
CA SER A 130 -5.58 5.80 14.57
C SER A 130 -5.89 7.29 14.72
N THR A 131 -4.98 8.07 15.27
CA THR A 131 -5.08 9.54 15.40
C THR A 131 -4.74 10.29 14.12
N SER A 132 -4.14 9.60 13.13
CA SER A 132 -3.81 10.17 11.83
C SER A 132 -5.08 10.41 11.01
N HIS A 133 -5.28 11.64 10.58
CA HIS A 133 -6.42 12.01 9.74
C HIS A 133 -5.98 12.40 8.34
N ASN A 134 -6.71 11.88 7.32
CA ASN A 134 -6.53 12.21 5.91
C ASN A 134 -5.11 11.99 5.37
N SER A 135 -4.38 11.02 5.92
CA SER A 135 -3.09 10.63 5.36
C SER A 135 -3.27 10.03 3.96
N ARG A 136 -2.41 10.48 3.04
CA ARG A 136 -2.44 10.09 1.63
C ARG A 136 -1.08 9.55 1.21
N VAL A 137 -1.09 8.37 0.62
CA VAL A 137 0.08 7.72 0.01
C VAL A 137 -0.29 7.46 -1.44
N VAL A 138 0.17 8.30 -2.34
CA VAL A 138 -0.25 8.34 -3.74
C VAL A 138 0.97 8.35 -4.65
N HIS A 139 0.97 7.54 -5.70
CA HIS A 139 2.11 7.38 -6.60
C HIS A 139 3.43 7.18 -5.85
N CYS A 140 3.44 6.22 -4.92
CA CYS A 140 4.62 5.84 -4.17
C CYS A 140 5.10 4.45 -4.60
N HIS A 141 6.41 4.25 -4.68
CA HIS A 141 7.03 2.94 -4.75
C HIS A 141 7.58 2.59 -3.37
N ILE A 142 7.02 1.55 -2.74
CA ILE A 142 7.37 1.11 -1.38
C ILE A 142 7.90 -0.31 -1.46
N GLN A 143 9.11 -0.56 -0.96
CA GLN A 143 9.79 -1.85 -1.07
C GLN A 143 10.65 -2.18 0.14
N ASP A 144 11.09 -3.43 0.25
CA ASP A 144 12.07 -3.93 1.24
C ASP A 144 11.61 -3.86 2.70
N ALA A 145 10.31 -3.65 2.97
CA ALA A 145 9.79 -3.50 4.32
C ALA A 145 9.43 -4.83 4.99
N ALA A 146 9.39 -4.83 6.32
CA ALA A 146 8.70 -5.89 7.06
C ALA A 146 7.19 -5.83 6.79
N THR A 147 6.57 -4.65 6.93
CA THR A 147 5.22 -4.37 6.46
C THR A 147 5.21 -2.98 5.84
N ALA A 148 5.04 -2.88 4.51
CA ALA A 148 5.22 -1.61 3.83
C ALA A 148 4.29 -0.52 4.36
N VAL A 149 3.00 -0.82 4.58
CA VAL A 149 2.05 0.10 5.24
C VAL A 149 1.22 -0.63 6.28
N ILE A 150 1.25 -0.15 7.53
CA ILE A 150 0.35 -0.58 8.60
C ILE A 150 -0.67 0.54 8.81
N CYS A 151 -1.95 0.22 8.72
CA CYS A 151 -3.02 1.20 8.73
C CYS A 151 -4.00 0.98 9.86
N ASP A 152 -3.96 1.87 10.86
CA ASP A 152 -4.90 1.94 11.96
C ASP A 152 -5.93 3.10 11.76
N SER A 153 -5.84 3.87 10.67
CA SER A 153 -6.71 5.02 10.38
C SER A 153 -7.74 4.71 9.29
N ASP A 154 -9.01 4.96 9.57
CA ASP A 154 -10.13 4.78 8.62
C ASP A 154 -10.12 5.80 7.47
N THR A 155 -9.41 6.92 7.63
CA THR A 155 -9.38 8.00 6.64
C THR A 155 -8.16 7.96 5.73
N ALA A 156 -7.29 6.98 5.92
CA ALA A 156 -6.10 6.82 5.09
C ALA A 156 -6.47 6.36 3.66
N GLN A 157 -5.70 6.85 2.69
CA GLN A 157 -5.85 6.53 1.27
C GLN A 157 -4.52 6.08 0.69
N LEU A 158 -4.52 4.90 0.07
CA LEU A 158 -3.39 4.33 -0.63
C LEU A 158 -3.79 4.15 -2.09
N GLU A 159 -3.23 4.96 -2.97
CA GLU A 159 -3.67 5.06 -4.36
C GLU A 159 -2.51 5.06 -5.34
N TYR A 160 -2.64 4.35 -6.46
CA TYR A 160 -1.65 4.34 -7.55
C TYR A 160 -0.23 3.98 -7.11
N CYS A 161 -0.08 3.23 -6.03
CA CYS A 161 1.22 2.83 -5.51
C CYS A 161 1.70 1.52 -6.14
N LEU A 162 3.02 1.40 -6.25
CA LEU A 162 3.72 0.14 -6.50
C LEU A 162 4.29 -0.35 -5.17
N ILE A 163 3.87 -1.52 -4.69
CA ILE A 163 4.33 -2.08 -3.41
C ILE A 163 4.94 -3.46 -3.66
N THR A 164 6.25 -3.58 -3.44
CA THR A 164 7.00 -4.77 -3.84
C THR A 164 8.00 -5.24 -2.78
N ASP A 165 8.46 -6.47 -2.93
CA ASP A 165 9.64 -7.01 -2.27
C ASP A 165 9.63 -6.82 -0.74
N SER A 166 8.44 -6.90 -0.11
CA SER A 166 8.22 -6.78 1.33
C SER A 166 7.67 -8.08 1.91
N LYS A 167 7.88 -8.34 3.22
CA LYS A 167 7.26 -9.52 3.86
C LYS A 167 5.74 -9.41 3.86
N SER A 168 5.21 -8.19 4.06
CA SER A 168 3.79 -7.89 3.88
C SER A 168 3.66 -6.50 3.23
N ALA A 169 2.75 -6.34 2.26
CA ALA A 169 2.58 -5.03 1.64
C ALA A 169 1.66 -4.13 2.50
N ILE A 170 0.44 -4.55 2.79
CA ILE A 170 -0.50 -3.72 3.54
C ILE A 170 -1.15 -4.54 4.66
N LEU A 171 -1.12 -4.01 5.88
CA LEU A 171 -1.82 -4.54 7.04
C LEU A 171 -2.88 -3.52 7.50
N CYS A 172 -4.15 -3.93 7.51
CA CYS A 172 -5.28 -3.11 7.91
C CYS A 172 -5.82 -3.56 9.26
N HIS A 173 -5.73 -2.70 10.28
CA HIS A 173 -6.49 -2.77 11.53
C HIS A 173 -7.62 -1.73 11.56
N SER A 174 -7.94 -1.14 10.41
CA SER A 174 -8.93 -0.09 10.18
C SER A 174 -9.54 -0.24 8.79
N SER A 175 -10.32 0.73 8.35
CA SER A 175 -11.08 0.67 7.10
C SER A 175 -10.60 1.69 6.04
N PRO A 176 -9.32 1.67 5.63
CA PRO A 176 -8.77 2.58 4.63
C PRO A 176 -9.36 2.35 3.23
N LEU A 177 -9.12 3.32 2.34
CA LEU A 177 -9.28 3.14 0.91
C LEU A 177 -7.96 2.66 0.28
N ILE A 178 -7.99 1.51 -0.39
CA ILE A 178 -6.86 0.92 -1.11
C ILE A 178 -7.30 0.73 -2.56
N THR A 179 -6.82 1.60 -3.45
CA THR A 179 -7.31 1.59 -4.83
C THR A 179 -6.23 1.83 -5.86
N GLN A 180 -6.36 1.15 -7.00
CA GLN A 180 -5.49 1.33 -8.18
C GLN A 180 -4.00 1.11 -7.90
N ASN A 181 -3.67 0.23 -6.95
CA ASN A 181 -2.29 -0.12 -6.63
C ASN A 181 -1.84 -1.36 -7.42
N ASP A 182 -0.55 -1.45 -7.72
CA ASP A 182 0.14 -2.67 -8.16
C ASP A 182 0.90 -3.25 -6.97
N ILE A 183 0.47 -4.40 -6.49
CA ILE A 183 1.01 -5.06 -5.29
C ILE A 183 1.56 -6.42 -5.73
N ASN A 184 2.89 -6.52 -5.78
CA ASN A 184 3.51 -7.72 -6.32
C ASN A 184 4.81 -8.11 -5.60
N LYS A 185 5.18 -9.41 -5.68
CA LYS A 185 6.40 -9.97 -5.08
C LYS A 185 6.52 -9.77 -3.57
N ASN A 186 5.41 -9.71 -2.85
CA ASN A 186 5.40 -9.67 -1.40
C ASN A 186 5.04 -11.04 -0.81
N GLY A 187 5.32 -11.28 0.47
CA GLY A 187 4.79 -12.45 1.17
C GLY A 187 3.27 -12.38 1.22
N THR A 188 2.69 -11.37 1.82
CA THR A 188 1.23 -11.13 1.80
C THR A 188 0.94 -9.77 1.17
N ALA A 189 0.06 -9.74 0.15
CA ALA A 189 -0.28 -8.46 -0.47
C ALA A 189 -1.13 -7.58 0.46
N ILE A 190 -2.28 -8.06 0.93
CA ILE A 190 -3.14 -7.29 1.85
C ILE A 190 -3.63 -8.22 2.95
N LYS A 191 -3.50 -7.80 4.21
CA LYS A 191 -4.08 -8.48 5.36
C LYS A 191 -5.03 -7.54 6.11
N CYS A 192 -6.27 -8.00 6.34
CA CYS A 192 -7.30 -7.28 7.10
C CYS A 192 -7.58 -8.06 8.39
N VAL A 193 -7.47 -7.42 9.55
CA VAL A 193 -7.62 -8.05 10.86
C VAL A 193 -8.57 -7.25 11.74
N GLY A 194 -9.47 -7.94 12.42
CA GLY A 194 -10.48 -7.33 13.30
C GLY A 194 -11.76 -6.97 12.53
N SER A 195 -12.74 -6.41 13.23
CA SER A 195 -14.05 -6.04 12.66
C SER A 195 -13.96 -4.80 11.74
N VAL A 196 -13.11 -4.86 10.72
CA VAL A 196 -12.82 -3.75 9.79
C VAL A 196 -13.47 -3.97 8.42
N THR A 197 -13.73 -2.88 7.71
CA THR A 197 -14.41 -2.88 6.40
C THR A 197 -13.64 -2.07 5.33
N PRO A 198 -12.34 -2.31 5.12
CA PRO A 198 -11.58 -1.57 4.14
C PRO A 198 -12.15 -1.75 2.72
N LYS A 199 -11.96 -0.73 1.88
CA LYS A 199 -12.33 -0.77 0.47
C LYS A 199 -11.09 -1.09 -0.35
N ILE A 200 -11.05 -2.29 -0.93
CA ILE A 200 -9.96 -2.80 -1.77
C ILE A 200 -10.50 -2.87 -3.20
N ILE A 201 -10.20 -1.85 -4.00
CA ILE A 201 -10.88 -1.62 -5.26
C ILE A 201 -9.89 -1.38 -6.41
N GLN A 202 -10.06 -2.07 -7.53
CA GLN A 202 -9.28 -1.84 -8.76
C GLN A 202 -7.76 -2.00 -8.58
N ASN A 203 -7.30 -2.88 -7.69
CA ASN A 203 -5.89 -3.18 -7.53
C ASN A 203 -5.47 -4.36 -8.42
N THR A 204 -4.21 -4.36 -8.85
CA THR A 204 -3.52 -5.51 -9.43
C THR A 204 -2.72 -6.18 -8.32
N ILE A 205 -3.03 -7.42 -8.00
CA ILE A 205 -2.42 -8.20 -6.91
C ILE A 205 -1.85 -9.48 -7.51
N GLN A 206 -0.54 -9.51 -7.73
CA GLN A 206 0.08 -10.59 -8.49
C GLN A 206 1.45 -11.01 -7.94
N ALA A 207 1.82 -12.26 -8.20
CA ALA A 207 3.13 -12.80 -7.83
C ALA A 207 3.49 -12.62 -6.34
N ASN A 208 2.50 -12.50 -5.44
CA ASN A 208 2.71 -12.54 -4.00
C ASN A 208 2.60 -13.99 -3.51
N GLU A 209 3.10 -14.29 -2.32
CA GLU A 209 2.85 -15.61 -1.73
C GLU A 209 1.35 -15.77 -1.47
N PHE A 210 0.71 -14.82 -0.79
CA PHE A 210 -0.74 -14.74 -0.62
C PHE A 210 -1.29 -13.43 -1.19
N GLY A 211 -2.49 -13.47 -1.81
CA GLY A 211 -3.19 -12.27 -2.24
C GLY A 211 -3.78 -11.51 -1.05
N ILE A 212 -5.07 -11.71 -0.75
CA ILE A 212 -5.76 -11.01 0.34
C ILE A 212 -6.09 -12.00 1.46
N ILE A 213 -5.72 -11.66 2.69
CA ILE A 213 -6.06 -12.42 3.89
C ILE A 213 -7.04 -11.60 4.73
N CYS A 214 -8.20 -12.18 5.03
CA CYS A 214 -9.22 -11.61 5.92
C CYS A 214 -9.29 -12.45 7.19
N ASP A 215 -9.12 -11.85 8.35
CA ASP A 215 -9.08 -12.55 9.63
C ASP A 215 -9.87 -11.80 10.72
N ASP A 216 -10.18 -12.51 11.80
CA ASP A 216 -10.79 -11.94 13.01
C ASP A 216 -12.04 -11.08 12.75
N GLY A 217 -12.95 -11.58 11.90
CA GLY A 217 -14.22 -10.91 11.61
C GLY A 217 -14.16 -9.80 10.56
N ALA A 218 -13.04 -9.63 9.86
CA ALA A 218 -12.89 -8.64 8.81
C ALA A 218 -13.92 -8.81 7.69
N ARG A 219 -14.46 -7.70 7.21
CA ARG A 219 -15.48 -7.64 6.15
C ARG A 219 -15.11 -6.63 5.07
N PRO A 220 -13.93 -6.75 4.44
CA PRO A 220 -13.55 -5.83 3.39
C PRO A 220 -14.49 -5.95 2.19
N LYS A 221 -14.65 -4.83 1.49
CA LYS A 221 -15.21 -4.81 0.15
C LYS A 221 -14.09 -4.99 -0.86
N ILE A 222 -14.03 -6.15 -1.52
CA ILE A 222 -13.02 -6.51 -2.51
C ILE A 222 -13.67 -6.44 -3.89
N GLU A 223 -13.42 -5.37 -4.64
CA GLU A 223 -14.18 -5.09 -5.86
C GLU A 223 -13.27 -4.74 -7.04
N ARG A 224 -13.53 -5.34 -8.21
CA ARG A 224 -12.84 -5.04 -9.48
C ARG A 224 -11.32 -5.17 -9.40
N ASN A 225 -10.80 -6.04 -8.54
CA ASN A 225 -9.37 -6.31 -8.49
C ASN A 225 -8.98 -7.42 -9.48
N GLU A 226 -7.74 -7.38 -9.92
CA GLU A 226 -7.08 -8.46 -10.62
C GLU A 226 -6.18 -9.22 -9.63
N LEU A 227 -6.55 -10.45 -9.26
CA LEU A 227 -5.77 -11.33 -8.38
C LEU A 227 -5.23 -12.50 -9.21
N THR A 228 -3.96 -12.43 -9.61
CA THR A 228 -3.42 -13.38 -10.57
C THR A 228 -2.01 -13.85 -10.21
N ASN A 229 -1.71 -15.10 -10.52
CA ASN A 229 -0.37 -15.68 -10.35
C ASN A 229 0.21 -15.54 -8.92
N ASN A 230 -0.62 -15.41 -7.88
CA ASN A 230 -0.11 -15.52 -6.52
C ASN A 230 0.25 -16.99 -6.22
N TYR A 231 1.35 -17.22 -5.53
CA TYR A 231 1.90 -18.57 -5.34
C TYR A 231 1.02 -19.48 -4.50
N GLN A 232 0.24 -18.91 -3.60
CA GLN A 232 -0.75 -19.61 -2.78
C GLN A 232 -2.16 -19.12 -3.15
N HIS A 233 -3.02 -18.85 -2.17
CA HIS A 233 -4.41 -18.48 -2.36
C HIS A 233 -4.56 -17.01 -2.78
N ALA A 234 -5.55 -16.72 -3.65
CA ALA A 234 -5.87 -15.36 -4.00
C ALA A 234 -6.57 -14.62 -2.85
N ILE A 235 -7.59 -15.24 -2.27
CA ILE A 235 -8.30 -14.68 -1.11
C ILE A 235 -8.45 -15.79 -0.05
N VAL A 236 -8.13 -15.46 1.20
CA VAL A 236 -8.27 -16.37 2.34
C VAL A 236 -9.11 -15.71 3.40
N CYS A 237 -10.11 -16.45 3.91
CA CYS A 237 -10.94 -15.99 5.01
C CYS A 237 -10.71 -16.91 6.23
N TYR A 238 -10.13 -16.37 7.28
CA TYR A 238 -9.98 -17.05 8.56
C TYR A 238 -11.05 -16.61 9.54
N SER A 239 -11.19 -17.39 10.63
CA SER A 239 -12.11 -17.08 11.74
C SER A 239 -13.53 -16.76 11.24
N SER A 240 -14.09 -15.63 11.62
CA SER A 240 -15.43 -15.17 11.25
C SER A 240 -15.46 -14.12 10.13
N ALA A 241 -14.35 -14.00 9.37
CA ALA A 241 -14.27 -13.03 8.30
C ALA A 241 -15.28 -13.31 7.18
N GLN A 242 -15.94 -12.27 6.70
CA GLN A 242 -16.97 -12.36 5.65
C GLN A 242 -16.84 -11.19 4.67
N PRO A 243 -15.83 -11.19 3.79
CA PRO A 243 -15.67 -10.15 2.78
C PRO A 243 -16.81 -10.16 1.75
N GLU A 244 -17.06 -9.00 1.14
CA GLU A 244 -17.83 -8.88 -0.09
C GLU A 244 -16.87 -8.93 -1.28
N ILE A 245 -16.96 -9.99 -2.11
CA ILE A 245 -16.04 -10.26 -3.23
C ILE A 245 -16.80 -10.06 -4.53
N LEU A 246 -16.61 -8.90 -5.17
CA LEU A 246 -17.49 -8.42 -6.23
C LEU A 246 -16.69 -8.14 -7.52
N THR A 247 -17.09 -8.73 -8.62
CA THR A 247 -16.59 -8.39 -9.98
C THR A 247 -15.05 -8.42 -10.11
N ASN A 248 -14.36 -9.29 -9.37
CA ASN A 248 -12.91 -9.46 -9.48
C ASN A 248 -12.55 -10.45 -10.59
N ASN A 249 -11.34 -10.32 -11.12
CA ASN A 249 -10.70 -11.29 -11.99
C ASN A 249 -9.70 -12.09 -11.14
N ILE A 250 -9.98 -13.39 -10.89
CA ILE A 250 -9.20 -14.24 -9.98
C ILE A 250 -8.68 -15.44 -10.78
N THR A 251 -7.42 -15.36 -11.23
CA THR A 251 -6.93 -16.34 -12.20
C THR A 251 -5.52 -16.82 -11.90
N ARG A 252 -5.25 -18.09 -12.24
CA ARG A 252 -3.91 -18.71 -12.21
C ARG A 252 -3.18 -18.62 -10.88
N ASN A 253 -3.90 -18.58 -9.75
CA ASN A 253 -3.26 -18.62 -8.44
C ASN A 253 -2.88 -20.06 -8.09
N GLY A 254 -1.79 -20.25 -7.35
CA GLY A 254 -1.24 -21.56 -7.00
C GLY A 254 -2.06 -22.32 -5.95
N GLY A 255 -3.05 -21.72 -5.35
CA GLY A 255 -3.99 -22.30 -4.42
C GLY A 255 -5.44 -22.06 -4.82
N TRP A 256 -6.30 -21.83 -3.82
CA TRP A 256 -7.71 -21.52 -4.01
C TRP A 256 -7.91 -20.09 -4.55
N ALA A 257 -8.91 -19.90 -5.39
CA ALA A 257 -9.39 -18.55 -5.72
C ALA A 257 -9.93 -17.85 -4.46
N VAL A 258 -10.83 -18.53 -3.74
CA VAL A 258 -11.33 -18.09 -2.44
C VAL A 258 -11.34 -19.27 -1.48
N TYR A 259 -10.63 -19.15 -0.36
CA TYR A 259 -10.59 -20.14 0.69
C TYR A 259 -11.44 -19.69 1.88
N SER A 260 -12.46 -20.50 2.22
CA SER A 260 -13.21 -20.43 3.48
C SER A 260 -14.12 -19.21 3.70
N GLY A 261 -14.82 -18.72 2.69
CA GLY A 261 -15.96 -17.83 2.92
C GLY A 261 -16.00 -16.53 2.11
N GLY A 262 -16.97 -15.67 2.43
CA GLY A 262 -17.24 -14.42 1.74
C GLY A 262 -18.52 -14.48 0.90
N ARG A 263 -19.02 -13.31 0.50
CA ARG A 263 -20.15 -13.17 -0.44
C ARG A 263 -19.60 -12.90 -1.83
N LEU A 264 -19.73 -13.86 -2.72
CA LEU A 264 -19.22 -13.76 -4.10
C LEU A 264 -20.30 -13.33 -5.06
N ARG A 265 -20.02 -12.34 -5.92
CA ARG A 265 -20.91 -11.94 -7.00
C ARG A 265 -20.14 -11.42 -8.20
N GLY A 266 -20.45 -11.92 -9.38
CA GLY A 266 -19.93 -11.40 -10.65
C GLY A 266 -18.43 -11.55 -10.85
N ASN A 267 -17.75 -12.44 -10.12
CA ASN A 267 -16.31 -12.64 -10.29
C ASN A 267 -16.05 -13.56 -11.48
N PHE A 268 -14.94 -13.30 -12.17
CA PHE A 268 -14.38 -14.20 -13.16
C PHE A 268 -13.28 -15.03 -12.49
N ILE A 269 -13.46 -16.35 -12.43
CA ILE A 269 -12.56 -17.28 -11.75
C ILE A 269 -12.12 -18.34 -12.75
N LEU A 270 -10.80 -18.46 -12.98
CA LEU A 270 -10.27 -19.39 -13.99
C LEU A 270 -8.85 -19.86 -13.68
N GLY A 271 -8.63 -21.15 -13.76
CA GLY A 271 -7.29 -21.75 -13.80
C GLY A 271 -6.49 -21.63 -12.51
N ASN A 272 -7.16 -21.51 -11.37
CA ASN A 272 -6.50 -21.64 -10.06
C ASN A 272 -6.21 -23.11 -9.78
N ASN A 273 -5.14 -23.41 -9.02
CA ASN A 273 -4.60 -24.77 -8.91
C ASN A 273 -5.46 -25.71 -8.06
N LYS A 274 -6.33 -25.20 -7.21
CA LYS A 274 -7.30 -25.96 -6.41
C LYS A 274 -8.71 -25.49 -6.76
N SER A 275 -9.72 -26.29 -6.38
CA SER A 275 -11.12 -25.91 -6.63
C SER A 275 -11.37 -24.47 -6.29
N ASP A 276 -12.13 -23.77 -7.10
CA ASP A 276 -12.12 -22.33 -7.13
C ASP A 276 -12.61 -21.65 -5.84
N VAL A 277 -13.48 -22.31 -5.06
CA VAL A 277 -14.02 -21.77 -3.81
C VAL A 277 -14.22 -22.87 -2.77
N ILE A 278 -13.80 -22.67 -1.52
CA ILE A 278 -14.18 -23.51 -0.37
C ILE A 278 -14.96 -22.69 0.65
N GLU A 279 -16.13 -23.19 1.03
CA GLU A 279 -16.87 -22.70 2.21
C GLU A 279 -16.46 -23.42 3.50
N ARG A 280 -16.35 -22.66 4.56
CA ARG A 280 -16.08 -23.18 5.89
C ARG A 280 -17.37 -23.67 6.56
N GLY A 281 -17.41 -24.93 6.96
CA GLY A 281 -18.29 -25.37 8.04
C GLY A 281 -19.58 -26.09 7.69
N THR A 282 -19.82 -26.46 6.43
CA THR A 282 -21.00 -27.28 6.12
C THR A 282 -20.69 -28.75 5.81
N GLY A 283 -19.41 -29.11 5.77
CA GLY A 283 -19.03 -30.50 5.39
C GLY A 283 -19.59 -30.96 4.05
N ARG A 284 -19.99 -30.01 3.20
CA ARG A 284 -20.49 -30.27 1.86
C ARG A 284 -19.47 -29.73 0.87
N ASP A 285 -18.98 -30.61 0.06
CA ASP A 285 -18.11 -30.33 -1.06
C ASP A 285 -18.76 -29.29 -2.00
N SER A 286 -17.92 -28.59 -2.72
CA SER A 286 -18.17 -27.47 -3.61
C SER A 286 -19.28 -27.64 -4.68
N GLU A 287 -19.96 -28.77 -4.71
CA GLU A 287 -21.04 -29.05 -5.68
C GLU A 287 -22.34 -28.25 -5.43
N GLN A 288 -22.44 -27.48 -4.36
CA GLN A 288 -23.64 -26.67 -4.05
C GLN A 288 -23.45 -25.16 -4.08
N PHE A 289 -22.42 -24.64 -4.76
CA PHE A 289 -22.36 -23.23 -5.11
C PHE A 289 -23.26 -22.90 -6.32
N HIS A 290 -24.48 -23.38 -6.26
CA HIS A 290 -25.57 -22.95 -7.13
C HIS A 290 -26.37 -21.79 -6.51
N GLY A 291 -25.70 -20.96 -5.74
CA GLY A 291 -26.19 -19.65 -5.30
C GLY A 291 -25.82 -18.56 -6.29
N VAL A 292 -25.76 -18.90 -7.56
CA VAL A 292 -25.60 -17.95 -8.64
C VAL A 292 -27.00 -17.54 -9.04
N ASP A 293 -27.30 -16.25 -8.95
CA ASP A 293 -28.49 -15.70 -9.57
C ASP A 293 -28.47 -16.04 -11.08
N GLU A 294 -29.21 -17.05 -11.48
CA GLU A 294 -29.26 -17.65 -12.83
C GLU A 294 -29.91 -16.73 -13.86
N VAL A 295 -30.13 -15.45 -13.56
CA VAL A 295 -31.00 -14.56 -14.36
C VAL A 295 -30.27 -13.38 -14.99
N LEU A 296 -28.97 -13.21 -14.89
CA LEU A 296 -28.29 -12.09 -15.56
C LEU A 296 -27.07 -12.56 -16.37
N GLU A 297 -27.28 -12.96 -17.60
CA GLU A 297 -26.28 -12.96 -18.66
C GLU A 297 -25.66 -11.55 -18.82
N PRO A 298 -24.39 -11.41 -18.94
CA PRO A 298 -23.16 -12.21 -18.88
C PRO A 298 -22.25 -11.89 -17.66
N ARG A 299 -22.80 -11.63 -16.50
CA ARG A 299 -22.09 -11.16 -15.29
C ARG A 299 -22.18 -12.08 -14.08
N SER A 300 -22.42 -13.36 -14.29
CA SER A 300 -22.37 -14.39 -13.25
C SER A 300 -20.94 -14.83 -12.96
N ASN A 301 -20.70 -15.38 -11.79
CA ASN A 301 -19.46 -16.10 -11.53
C ASN A 301 -19.28 -17.16 -12.61
N ARG A 302 -18.20 -17.11 -13.38
CA ARG A 302 -17.82 -18.15 -14.32
C ARG A 302 -16.70 -18.97 -13.69
N VAL A 303 -17.03 -20.20 -13.35
CA VAL A 303 -16.05 -21.23 -13.06
C VAL A 303 -15.89 -22.00 -14.36
N SER A 304 -14.73 -21.98 -14.98
CA SER A 304 -14.50 -22.78 -16.16
C SER A 304 -13.74 -24.05 -15.78
N ASP A 305 -14.27 -25.18 -16.18
CA ASP A 305 -13.69 -26.52 -15.95
C ASP A 305 -12.41 -26.79 -16.77
N ALA A 306 -11.85 -25.78 -17.43
CA ALA A 306 -10.64 -25.92 -18.23
C ALA A 306 -9.38 -26.11 -17.39
N GLY A 307 -9.36 -27.11 -16.53
CA GLY A 307 -8.18 -27.40 -15.71
C GLY A 307 -8.26 -28.65 -14.84
N VAL A 308 -9.37 -29.34 -14.81
CA VAL A 308 -9.49 -30.55 -13.98
C VAL A 308 -9.79 -31.76 -14.85
N GLN A 309 -8.78 -32.41 -15.32
CA GLN A 309 -8.73 -33.88 -15.48
C GLN A 309 -7.26 -34.29 -15.68
N ARG A 310 -6.52 -34.42 -14.63
CA ARG A 310 -5.49 -35.48 -14.57
C ARG A 310 -5.84 -36.35 -13.37
N GLU A 311 -6.58 -37.41 -13.66
CA GLU A 311 -6.62 -38.59 -12.79
C GLU A 311 -5.19 -39.07 -12.57
N TYR A 312 -4.76 -39.03 -11.34
CA TYR A 312 -3.63 -39.82 -10.87
C TYR A 312 -4.22 -41.14 -10.47
N ASN A 313 -4.07 -42.14 -11.33
CA ASN A 313 -4.30 -43.53 -10.97
C ASN A 313 -2.98 -44.16 -10.47
N PRO A 314 -2.97 -44.94 -9.39
CA PRO A 314 -1.81 -45.38 -8.62
C PRO A 314 -0.81 -46.25 -9.39
#